data_f57dd8e417da0e42bb5ca4df8f581de2
#
_entry.id   f57dd8e417da0e42bb5ca4df8f581de2
#
_cell.length_a   1.000
_cell.length_b   1.000
_cell.length_c   1.000
_cell.angle_alpha   90.00
_cell.angle_beta   90.00
_cell.angle_gamma   90.00
#
_symmetry.space_group_name_H-M   'P 1'
#
loop_
_entity.id
_entity.type
_entity.pdbx_description
1 polymer ?
#
loop_
_entity_poly.entity_id
_entity_poly.type
_entity_poly.pdbx_seq_one_letter_code
_entity_poly.pdbx_strand_id
1 'polypeptide(L)'
;MPLIEELTSKRSPLVKKAAKKILKDRLKGYGPYLHSAIETEIEKNRAWETQMYLLYAMAATDCAEEIPYLKSLILRDIPKPVTYRSLALAIVYLENSKIENLSFVYESLESNSFSKAAGACAAIYMKKLVLKDDDFNRIMSYVTQPKYLEHIGKVTNPFLFILAASYLYPEENRQKIVDFSRQFDISIVKDLINDVTKGKDGRRVSLF
;
A
#
# COMPACT_ATOMS: atom_id res chain seq x y z
N MET A 1 -14.00 27.78 1.76
CA MET A 1 -12.88 26.83 1.55
C MET A 1 -13.45 25.58 0.86
N PRO A 2 -13.41 25.54 -0.46
CA PRO A 2 -14.20 24.55 -1.21
C PRO A 2 -13.84 23.09 -0.95
N LEU A 3 -12.56 22.76 -0.62
CA LEU A 3 -12.17 21.37 -0.38
C LEU A 3 -12.73 20.78 0.92
N ILE A 4 -12.86 21.57 1.97
CA ILE A 4 -13.46 21.13 3.24
C ILE A 4 -14.95 20.84 3.03
N GLU A 5 -15.66 21.72 2.33
CA GLU A 5 -17.07 21.54 2.00
C GLU A 5 -17.30 20.29 1.15
N GLU A 6 -16.38 20.02 0.17
CA GLU A 6 -16.43 18.80 -0.64
C GLU A 6 -16.16 17.55 0.22
N LEU A 7 -15.19 17.57 1.17
CA LEU A 7 -14.90 16.46 2.08
C LEU A 7 -16.05 16.14 3.04
N THR A 8 -16.74 17.16 3.52
CA THR A 8 -17.88 17.01 4.46
C THR A 8 -19.21 16.77 3.74
N SER A 9 -19.20 16.66 2.42
CA SER A 9 -20.39 16.40 1.60
C SER A 9 -20.96 15.00 1.85
N LYS A 10 -22.29 14.87 1.85
CA LYS A 10 -22.97 13.57 1.85
C LYS A 10 -22.82 12.81 0.52
N ARG A 11 -22.32 13.47 -0.53
CA ARG A 11 -22.18 12.94 -1.88
C ARG A 11 -20.77 12.36 -2.08
N SER A 12 -20.60 11.03 -2.04
CA SER A 12 -19.30 10.35 -2.21
C SER A 12 -18.49 10.80 -3.45
N PRO A 13 -19.08 11.14 -4.61
CA PRO A 13 -18.30 11.67 -5.73
C PRO A 13 -17.58 12.99 -5.44
N LEU A 14 -18.17 13.89 -4.63
CA LEU A 14 -17.52 15.15 -4.23
C LEU A 14 -16.39 14.88 -3.24
N VAL A 15 -16.62 14.01 -2.25
CA VAL A 15 -15.61 13.56 -1.29
C VAL A 15 -14.42 12.95 -2.03
N LYS A 16 -14.68 12.05 -3.00
CA LYS A 16 -13.64 11.45 -3.84
C LYS A 16 -12.84 12.50 -4.61
N LYS A 17 -13.50 13.47 -5.21
CA LYS A 17 -12.83 14.56 -5.95
C LYS A 17 -11.90 15.37 -5.05
N ALA A 18 -12.34 15.71 -3.84
CA ALA A 18 -11.52 16.43 -2.87
C ALA A 18 -10.32 15.58 -2.41
N ALA A 19 -10.54 14.29 -2.08
CA ALA A 19 -9.47 13.38 -1.69
C ALA A 19 -8.42 13.21 -2.79
N LYS A 20 -8.84 13.06 -4.07
CA LYS A 20 -7.92 13.02 -5.22
C LYS A 20 -7.07 14.28 -5.33
N LYS A 21 -7.65 15.44 -5.11
CA LYS A 21 -6.93 16.72 -5.16
C LYS A 21 -5.92 16.84 -4.02
N ILE A 22 -6.33 16.51 -2.79
CA ILE A 22 -5.43 16.51 -1.62
C ILE A 22 -4.25 15.56 -1.86
N LEU A 23 -4.51 14.35 -2.34
CA LEU A 23 -3.49 13.36 -2.67
C LEU A 23 -2.51 13.88 -3.75
N LYS A 24 -3.05 14.37 -4.87
CA LYS A 24 -2.26 14.85 -6.00
C LYS A 24 -1.35 16.02 -5.62
N ASP A 25 -1.90 16.99 -4.90
CA ASP A 25 -1.23 18.23 -4.54
C ASP A 25 -0.48 18.12 -3.18
N ARG A 26 -0.55 16.96 -2.52
CA ARG A 26 0.02 16.66 -1.18
C ARG A 26 -0.30 17.75 -0.15
N LEU A 27 -1.55 18.15 -0.09
CA LEU A 27 -2.01 19.25 0.75
C LEU A 27 -2.02 18.83 2.22
N LYS A 28 -1.27 19.55 3.07
CA LYS A 28 -1.20 19.32 4.53
C LYS A 28 -2.35 19.99 5.28
N GLY A 29 -2.57 19.56 6.53
CA GLY A 29 -3.57 20.15 7.43
C GLY A 29 -5.00 19.66 7.22
N TYR A 30 -5.20 18.63 6.40
CA TYR A 30 -6.52 18.04 6.13
C TYR A 30 -6.82 16.78 6.97
N GLY A 31 -5.90 16.35 7.84
CA GLY A 31 -6.04 15.12 8.66
C GLY A 31 -7.42 14.98 9.33
N PRO A 32 -7.86 15.91 10.17
CA PRO A 32 -9.17 15.82 10.85
C PRO A 32 -10.37 15.73 9.89
N TYR A 33 -10.31 16.40 8.75
CA TYR A 33 -11.37 16.34 7.74
C TYR A 33 -11.37 15.03 6.96
N LEU A 34 -10.18 14.49 6.68
CA LEU A 34 -10.03 13.16 6.08
C LEU A 34 -10.53 12.08 7.04
N HIS A 35 -10.21 12.18 8.33
CA HIS A 35 -10.72 11.29 9.38
C HIS A 35 -12.26 11.27 9.36
N SER A 36 -12.90 12.43 9.52
CA SER A 36 -14.35 12.53 9.51
C SER A 36 -15.00 12.01 8.21
N ALA A 37 -14.35 12.26 7.06
CA ALA A 37 -14.81 11.75 5.79
C ALA A 37 -14.67 10.22 5.70
N ILE A 38 -13.59 9.63 6.22
CA ILE A 38 -13.41 8.17 6.27
C ILE A 38 -14.51 7.54 7.14
N GLU A 39 -14.77 8.05 8.35
CA GLU A 39 -15.84 7.56 9.22
C GLU A 39 -17.19 7.52 8.51
N THR A 40 -17.49 8.56 7.74
CA THR A 40 -18.74 8.65 7.00
C THR A 40 -18.80 7.71 5.79
N GLU A 41 -17.68 7.51 5.10
CA GLU A 41 -17.63 6.73 3.85
C GLU A 41 -17.37 5.25 4.09
N ILE A 42 -16.73 4.85 5.21
CA ILE A 42 -16.32 3.46 5.47
C ILE A 42 -17.51 2.51 5.51
N GLU A 43 -18.64 2.97 5.99
CA GLU A 43 -19.88 2.19 6.11
C GLU A 43 -20.65 2.09 4.77
N LYS A 44 -20.29 2.88 3.77
CA LYS A 44 -21.01 2.90 2.49
C LYS A 44 -20.52 1.76 1.57
N ASN A 45 -21.36 0.78 1.34
CA ASN A 45 -21.05 -0.41 0.55
C ASN A 45 -20.54 -0.15 -0.89
N ARG A 46 -20.96 0.94 -1.53
CA ARG A 46 -20.60 1.26 -2.92
C ARG A 46 -19.51 2.33 -3.04
N ALA A 47 -18.94 2.78 -1.92
CA ALA A 47 -17.99 3.90 -1.89
C ALA A 47 -16.52 3.46 -1.84
N TRP A 48 -16.17 2.22 -2.20
CA TRP A 48 -14.83 1.66 -2.07
C TRP A 48 -13.74 2.53 -2.73
N GLU A 49 -14.02 3.13 -3.88
CA GLU A 49 -13.07 4.00 -4.56
C GLU A 49 -12.86 5.32 -3.79
N THR A 50 -13.92 5.87 -3.19
CA THR A 50 -13.83 7.05 -2.32
C THR A 50 -13.03 6.72 -1.06
N GLN A 51 -13.31 5.59 -0.43
CA GLN A 51 -12.57 5.07 0.74
C GLN A 51 -11.07 4.94 0.43
N MET A 52 -10.74 4.35 -0.71
CA MET A 52 -9.36 4.18 -1.17
C MET A 52 -8.65 5.54 -1.30
N TYR A 53 -9.25 6.51 -1.99
CA TYR A 53 -8.62 7.83 -2.18
C TYR A 53 -8.50 8.63 -0.88
N LEU A 54 -9.44 8.51 0.04
CA LEU A 54 -9.34 9.12 1.36
C LEU A 54 -8.15 8.58 2.15
N LEU A 55 -7.99 7.24 2.19
CA LEU A 55 -6.89 6.57 2.87
C LEU A 55 -5.53 6.92 2.25
N TYR A 56 -5.46 7.00 0.93
CA TYR A 56 -4.24 7.41 0.24
C TYR A 56 -3.91 8.89 0.46
N ALA A 57 -4.92 9.77 0.47
CA ALA A 57 -4.71 11.18 0.80
C ALA A 57 -4.19 11.34 2.24
N MET A 58 -4.73 10.60 3.19
CA MET A 58 -4.25 10.59 4.57
C MET A 58 -2.79 10.12 4.66
N ALA A 59 -2.43 9.04 3.98
CA ALA A 59 -1.05 8.57 3.91
C ALA A 59 -0.11 9.61 3.29
N ALA A 60 -0.50 10.24 2.18
CA ALA A 60 0.35 11.18 1.44
C ALA A 60 0.54 12.54 2.13
N THR A 61 -0.28 12.88 3.11
CA THR A 61 -0.24 14.16 3.82
C THR A 61 0.40 14.09 5.21
N ASP A 62 1.08 12.97 5.51
CA ASP A 62 1.83 12.74 6.76
C ASP A 62 0.98 12.89 8.04
N CYS A 63 -0.28 12.44 8.01
CA CYS A 63 -1.19 12.45 9.16
C CYS A 63 -0.86 11.30 10.13
N ALA A 64 0.35 11.25 10.67
CA ALA A 64 0.82 10.16 11.54
C ALA A 64 0.01 10.04 12.85
N GLU A 65 -0.60 11.12 13.30
CA GLU A 65 -1.52 11.15 14.45
C GLU A 65 -2.76 10.26 14.25
N GLU A 66 -3.10 9.93 13.01
CA GLU A 66 -4.24 9.09 12.65
C GLU A 66 -3.94 7.57 12.65
N ILE A 67 -2.69 7.17 12.89
CA ILE A 67 -2.31 5.75 12.93
C ILE A 67 -3.16 4.93 13.91
N PRO A 68 -3.41 5.36 15.16
CA PRO A 68 -4.25 4.60 16.10
C PRO A 68 -5.67 4.39 15.57
N TYR A 69 -6.23 5.41 14.95
CA TYR A 69 -7.55 5.33 14.32
C TYR A 69 -7.56 4.34 13.16
N LEU A 70 -6.61 4.42 12.23
CA LEU A 70 -6.52 3.48 11.11
C LEU A 70 -6.33 2.03 11.58
N LYS A 71 -5.54 1.81 12.64
CA LYS A 71 -5.39 0.50 13.27
C LYS A 71 -6.70 0.00 13.90
N SER A 72 -7.51 0.88 14.46
CA SER A 72 -8.83 0.49 14.95
C SER A 72 -9.78 0.10 13.82
N LEU A 73 -9.71 0.80 12.68
CA LEU A 73 -10.52 0.48 11.51
C LEU A 73 -10.20 -0.88 10.90
N ILE A 74 -8.91 -1.26 10.83
CA ILE A 74 -8.50 -2.51 10.20
C ILE A 74 -8.93 -3.75 11.00
N LEU A 75 -9.33 -3.58 12.25
CA LEU A 75 -9.91 -4.62 13.10
C LEU A 75 -11.41 -4.80 12.87
N ARG A 76 -12.08 -3.85 12.25
CA ARG A 76 -13.52 -3.95 11.93
C ARG A 76 -13.73 -4.95 10.79
N ASP A 77 -14.89 -5.59 10.76
CA ASP A 77 -15.30 -6.44 9.64
C ASP A 77 -15.75 -5.56 8.46
N ILE A 78 -14.80 -5.22 7.59
CA ILE A 78 -15.05 -4.40 6.40
C ILE A 78 -15.20 -5.33 5.20
N PRO A 79 -16.36 -5.39 4.54
CA PRO A 79 -16.63 -6.41 3.51
C PRO A 79 -15.86 -6.19 2.19
N LYS A 80 -14.83 -5.35 2.17
CA LYS A 80 -14.13 -4.95 0.93
C LYS A 80 -12.62 -5.14 0.99
N PRO A 81 -12.09 -6.12 0.24
CA PRO A 81 -10.64 -6.38 0.17
C PRO A 81 -9.81 -5.15 -0.21
N VAL A 82 -10.33 -4.28 -1.09
CA VAL A 82 -9.66 -3.03 -1.50
C VAL A 82 -9.47 -2.07 -0.35
N THR A 83 -10.46 -1.96 0.55
CA THR A 83 -10.37 -1.08 1.72
C THR A 83 -9.34 -1.59 2.71
N TYR A 84 -9.29 -2.90 2.99
CA TYR A 84 -8.23 -3.50 3.82
C TYR A 84 -6.83 -3.26 3.25
N ARG A 85 -6.67 -3.41 1.92
CA ARG A 85 -5.39 -3.11 1.26
C ARG A 85 -5.00 -1.66 1.45
N SER A 86 -5.93 -0.73 1.25
CA SER A 86 -5.68 0.70 1.38
C SER A 86 -5.39 1.12 2.82
N LEU A 87 -6.06 0.51 3.81
CA LEU A 87 -5.76 0.70 5.23
C LEU A 87 -4.35 0.23 5.58
N ALA A 88 -4.00 -1.00 5.21
CA ALA A 88 -2.67 -1.54 5.49
C ALA A 88 -1.56 -0.69 4.83
N LEU A 89 -1.77 -0.24 3.58
CA LEU A 89 -0.86 0.67 2.91
C LEU A 89 -0.71 1.98 3.69
N ALA A 90 -1.83 2.61 4.08
CA ALA A 90 -1.79 3.88 4.79
C ALA A 90 -1.08 3.77 6.14
N ILE A 91 -1.35 2.72 6.92
CA ILE A 91 -0.70 2.48 8.21
C ILE A 91 0.82 2.34 8.04
N VAL A 92 1.27 1.42 7.17
CA VAL A 92 2.72 1.21 6.94
C VAL A 92 3.37 2.48 6.42
N TYR A 93 2.71 3.19 5.49
CA TYR A 93 3.25 4.43 4.92
C TYR A 93 3.45 5.51 5.98
N LEU A 94 2.50 5.67 6.90
CA LEU A 94 2.56 6.66 7.99
C LEU A 94 3.54 6.25 9.09
N GLU A 95 3.59 4.97 9.48
CA GLU A 95 4.55 4.45 10.47
C GLU A 95 6.00 4.70 10.04
N ASN A 96 6.25 4.66 8.74
CA ASN A 96 7.57 4.91 8.15
C ASN A 96 7.79 6.37 7.72
N SER A 97 7.03 7.31 8.24
CA SER A 97 7.19 8.73 7.90
C SER A 97 8.43 9.38 8.52
N LYS A 98 8.85 8.93 9.71
CA LYS A 98 9.98 9.50 10.47
C LYS A 98 11.07 8.48 10.76
N ILE A 99 10.70 7.28 11.19
CA ILE A 99 11.62 6.20 11.58
C ILE A 99 11.11 4.94 10.90
N GLU A 100 12.03 4.12 10.37
CA GLU A 100 11.69 2.85 9.76
C GLU A 100 11.05 1.91 10.80
N ASN A 101 9.84 1.47 10.53
CA ASN A 101 9.08 0.55 11.38
C ASN A 101 8.33 -0.48 10.52
N LEU A 102 8.77 -1.72 10.56
CA LEU A 102 8.19 -2.82 9.79
C LEU A 102 7.25 -3.70 10.61
N SER A 103 6.94 -3.35 11.86
CA SER A 103 6.10 -4.18 12.75
C SER A 103 4.76 -4.50 12.12
N PHE A 104 4.07 -3.50 11.56
CA PHE A 104 2.78 -3.72 10.91
C PHE A 104 2.89 -4.45 9.56
N VAL A 105 4.04 -4.39 8.89
CA VAL A 105 4.32 -5.23 7.71
C VAL A 105 4.31 -6.70 8.11
N TYR A 106 5.04 -7.06 9.17
CA TYR A 106 5.08 -8.44 9.65
C TYR A 106 3.71 -8.92 10.12
N GLU A 107 3.01 -8.13 10.93
CA GLU A 107 1.62 -8.42 11.34
C GLU A 107 0.71 -8.68 10.13
N SER A 108 0.84 -7.87 9.08
CA SER A 108 0.05 -8.00 7.86
C SER A 108 0.39 -9.27 7.06
N LEU A 109 1.66 -9.67 7.01
CA LEU A 109 2.14 -10.87 6.33
C LEU A 109 1.77 -12.15 7.10
N GLU A 110 1.79 -12.10 8.43
CA GLU A 110 1.41 -13.19 9.33
C GLU A 110 -0.12 -13.39 9.37
N SER A 111 -0.87 -12.32 9.10
CA SER A 111 -2.32 -12.42 8.96
C SER A 111 -2.68 -13.30 7.74
N ASN A 112 -3.79 -14.02 7.78
CA ASN A 112 -4.27 -14.78 6.64
C ASN A 112 -4.96 -13.90 5.58
N SER A 113 -4.76 -12.57 5.63
CA SER A 113 -5.38 -11.61 4.72
C SER A 113 -4.44 -11.24 3.58
N PHE A 114 -4.71 -11.76 2.37
CA PHE A 114 -4.01 -11.35 1.15
C PHE A 114 -4.03 -9.82 0.95
N SER A 115 -5.15 -9.18 1.23
CA SER A 115 -5.31 -7.73 1.03
C SER A 115 -4.46 -6.92 1.99
N LYS A 116 -4.35 -7.31 3.27
CA LYS A 116 -3.47 -6.65 4.25
C LYS A 116 -2.00 -6.78 3.82
N ALA A 117 -1.57 -7.99 3.48
CA ALA A 117 -0.22 -8.25 2.99
C ALA A 117 0.11 -7.45 1.72
N ALA A 118 -0.83 -7.40 0.76
CA ALA A 118 -0.68 -6.62 -0.46
C ALA A 118 -0.51 -5.12 -0.18
N GLY A 119 -1.31 -4.57 0.74
CA GLY A 119 -1.21 -3.16 1.12
C GLY A 119 0.11 -2.83 1.82
N ALA A 120 0.54 -3.68 2.74
CA ALA A 120 1.81 -3.51 3.45
C ALA A 120 3.02 -3.55 2.50
N CYS A 121 3.08 -4.53 1.59
CA CYS A 121 4.14 -4.61 0.59
C CYS A 121 4.09 -3.45 -0.43
N ALA A 122 2.89 -3.00 -0.81
CA ALA A 122 2.73 -1.83 -1.65
C ALA A 122 3.29 -0.57 -0.99
N ALA A 123 3.13 -0.41 0.33
CA ALA A 123 3.71 0.72 1.06
C ALA A 123 5.25 0.68 1.08
N ILE A 124 5.88 -0.49 1.21
CA ILE A 124 7.34 -0.66 1.08
C ILE A 124 7.81 -0.11 -0.27
N TYR A 125 7.17 -0.55 -1.36
CA TYR A 125 7.49 -0.09 -2.71
C TYR A 125 7.29 1.42 -2.86
N MET A 126 6.14 1.94 -2.45
CA MET A 126 5.78 3.35 -2.65
C MET A 126 6.57 4.32 -1.78
N LYS A 127 6.89 3.92 -0.55
CA LYS A 127 7.73 4.69 0.37
C LYS A 127 9.21 4.58 0.02
N LYS A 128 9.57 3.68 -0.91
CA LYS A 128 10.95 3.38 -1.31
C LYS A 128 11.81 2.94 -0.13
N LEU A 129 11.27 2.07 0.71
CA LEU A 129 12.01 1.54 1.84
C LEU A 129 13.10 0.57 1.36
N VAL A 130 14.32 0.79 1.83
CA VAL A 130 15.46 -0.10 1.58
C VAL A 130 15.52 -1.11 2.72
N LEU A 131 15.12 -2.35 2.45
CA LEU A 131 15.10 -3.40 3.45
C LEU A 131 16.54 -3.84 3.81
N LYS A 132 16.81 -4.01 5.11
CA LYS A 132 18.01 -4.67 5.61
C LYS A 132 17.95 -6.16 5.30
N ASP A 133 19.07 -6.86 5.31
CA ASP A 133 19.16 -8.26 4.92
C ASP A 133 18.23 -9.17 5.71
N ASP A 134 18.15 -9.00 7.03
CA ASP A 134 17.26 -9.80 7.88
C ASP A 134 15.76 -9.53 7.54
N ASP A 135 15.40 -8.26 7.38
CA ASP A 135 14.04 -7.86 7.02
C ASP A 135 13.68 -8.35 5.61
N PHE A 136 14.61 -8.22 4.66
CA PHE A 136 14.43 -8.74 3.31
C PHE A 136 14.19 -10.25 3.33
N ASN A 137 15.05 -11.02 3.99
CA ASN A 137 14.94 -12.48 4.05
C ASN A 137 13.62 -12.89 4.75
N ARG A 138 13.26 -12.22 5.84
CA ARG A 138 11.99 -12.47 6.54
C ARG A 138 10.78 -12.17 5.64
N ILE A 139 10.73 -11.03 4.97
CA ILE A 139 9.63 -10.67 4.07
C ILE A 139 9.57 -11.66 2.91
N MET A 140 10.70 -12.03 2.30
CA MET A 140 10.77 -13.02 1.25
C MET A 140 10.19 -14.36 1.69
N SER A 141 10.50 -14.85 2.90
CA SER A 141 9.95 -16.11 3.43
C SER A 141 8.42 -16.13 3.50
N TYR A 142 7.79 -14.96 3.63
CA TYR A 142 6.32 -14.84 3.59
C TYR A 142 5.78 -14.73 2.17
N VAL A 143 6.30 -13.78 1.38
CA VAL A 143 5.70 -13.47 0.06
C VAL A 143 5.93 -14.57 -0.99
N THR A 144 6.86 -15.50 -0.73
CA THR A 144 7.09 -16.68 -1.55
C THR A 144 6.26 -17.91 -1.14
N GLN A 145 5.38 -17.78 -0.15
CA GLN A 145 4.48 -18.88 0.22
C GLN A 145 3.45 -19.18 -0.90
N PRO A 146 3.02 -20.45 -1.04
CA PRO A 146 2.07 -20.87 -2.09
C PRO A 146 0.83 -19.98 -2.17
N LYS A 147 0.24 -19.60 -1.04
CA LYS A 147 -0.96 -18.74 -0.98
C LYS A 147 -0.82 -17.39 -1.71
N TYR A 148 0.41 -16.88 -1.87
CA TYR A 148 0.69 -15.67 -2.64
C TYR A 148 1.07 -16.01 -4.07
N LEU A 149 1.89 -17.05 -4.28
CA LEU A 149 2.40 -17.42 -5.61
C LEU A 149 1.30 -17.94 -6.55
N GLU A 150 0.26 -18.59 -6.03
CA GLU A 150 -0.93 -18.97 -6.81
C GLU A 150 -1.61 -17.77 -7.50
N HIS A 151 -1.38 -16.58 -6.99
CA HIS A 151 -1.96 -15.34 -7.50
C HIS A 151 -0.92 -14.37 -8.08
N ILE A 152 0.24 -14.87 -8.48
CA ILE A 152 1.38 -14.02 -8.90
C ILE A 152 1.08 -13.15 -10.13
N GLY A 153 0.15 -13.53 -10.98
CA GLY A 153 -0.31 -12.70 -12.11
C GLY A 153 -1.16 -11.49 -11.75
N LYS A 154 -1.63 -11.38 -10.49
CA LYS A 154 -2.40 -10.22 -10.04
C LYS A 154 -1.47 -9.05 -9.72
N VAL A 155 -1.68 -7.90 -10.36
CA VAL A 155 -0.90 -6.65 -10.13
C VAL A 155 -0.83 -6.20 -8.67
N THR A 156 -1.74 -6.68 -7.82
CA THR A 156 -1.79 -6.41 -6.38
C THR A 156 -1.11 -7.50 -5.54
N ASN A 157 -0.35 -8.40 -6.16
CA ASN A 157 0.33 -9.47 -5.44
C ASN A 157 1.44 -8.90 -4.54
N PRO A 158 1.54 -9.31 -3.25
CA PRO A 158 2.59 -8.85 -2.33
C PRO A 158 4.01 -9.05 -2.89
N PHE A 159 4.28 -10.22 -3.50
CA PHE A 159 5.58 -10.54 -4.10
C PHE A 159 5.99 -9.53 -5.19
N LEU A 160 5.04 -9.12 -6.05
CA LEU A 160 5.33 -8.17 -7.13
C LEU A 160 5.76 -6.80 -6.62
N PHE A 161 5.22 -6.34 -5.48
CA PHE A 161 5.66 -5.08 -4.88
C PHE A 161 7.09 -5.18 -4.34
N ILE A 162 7.46 -6.31 -3.73
CA ILE A 162 8.84 -6.51 -3.25
C ILE A 162 9.80 -6.65 -4.43
N LEU A 163 9.43 -7.39 -5.49
CA LEU A 163 10.19 -7.45 -6.73
C LEU A 163 10.36 -6.04 -7.34
N ALA A 164 9.28 -5.26 -7.45
CA ALA A 164 9.33 -3.91 -7.97
C ALA A 164 10.21 -2.96 -7.13
N ALA A 165 10.25 -3.14 -5.81
CA ALA A 165 11.10 -2.34 -4.92
C ALA A 165 12.58 -2.75 -4.97
N SER A 166 12.90 -3.95 -5.49
CA SER A 166 14.24 -4.54 -5.40
C SER A 166 15.34 -3.76 -6.15
N TYR A 167 14.98 -2.86 -7.06
CA TYR A 167 15.96 -1.95 -7.69
C TYR A 167 16.69 -1.04 -6.68
N LEU A 168 16.11 -0.86 -5.49
CA LEU A 168 16.68 -0.08 -4.38
C LEU A 168 17.57 -0.92 -3.46
N TYR A 169 17.48 -2.24 -3.54
CA TYR A 169 18.16 -3.14 -2.59
C TYR A 169 19.62 -3.39 -2.99
N PRO A 170 20.46 -3.80 -2.01
CA PRO A 170 21.79 -4.30 -2.31
C PRO A 170 21.78 -5.34 -3.42
N GLU A 171 22.87 -5.42 -4.22
CA GLU A 171 22.96 -6.29 -5.39
C GLU A 171 22.62 -7.74 -5.06
N GLU A 172 23.11 -8.24 -3.92
CA GLU A 172 22.86 -9.62 -3.48
C GLU A 172 21.35 -9.89 -3.29
N ASN A 173 20.64 -9.02 -2.61
CA ASN A 173 19.20 -9.16 -2.36
C ASN A 173 18.38 -8.99 -3.66
N ARG A 174 18.78 -8.04 -4.49
CA ARG A 174 18.19 -7.86 -5.82
C ARG A 174 18.35 -9.11 -6.68
N GLN A 175 19.56 -9.70 -6.69
CA GLN A 175 19.82 -10.91 -7.46
C GLN A 175 19.03 -12.11 -6.94
N LYS A 176 18.94 -12.30 -5.62
CA LYS A 176 18.13 -13.37 -5.00
C LYS A 176 16.67 -13.34 -5.48
N ILE A 177 16.02 -12.15 -5.43
CA ILE A 177 14.62 -12.06 -5.84
C ILE A 177 14.44 -12.18 -7.36
N VAL A 178 15.36 -11.67 -8.15
CA VAL A 178 15.36 -11.82 -9.61
C VAL A 178 15.49 -13.27 -10.01
N ASP A 179 16.45 -14.01 -9.43
CA ASP A 179 16.66 -15.43 -9.74
C ASP A 179 15.44 -16.27 -9.36
N PHE A 180 14.86 -16.02 -8.17
CA PHE A 180 13.61 -16.65 -7.78
C PHE A 180 12.47 -16.35 -8.76
N SER A 181 12.40 -15.11 -9.27
CA SER A 181 11.33 -14.67 -10.17
C SER A 181 11.38 -15.33 -11.56
N ARG A 182 12.56 -15.79 -12.02
CA ARG A 182 12.75 -16.37 -13.36
C ARG A 182 11.97 -17.65 -13.62
N GLN A 183 11.54 -18.36 -12.57
CA GLN A 183 10.70 -19.55 -12.71
C GLN A 183 9.27 -19.24 -13.19
N PHE A 184 8.84 -17.96 -13.16
CA PHE A 184 7.48 -17.59 -13.54
C PHE A 184 7.41 -17.06 -14.97
N ASP A 185 6.72 -17.81 -15.84
CA ASP A 185 6.47 -17.40 -17.23
C ASP A 185 5.24 -16.48 -17.33
N ILE A 186 5.31 -15.31 -16.69
CA ILE A 186 4.23 -14.33 -16.58
C ILE A 186 4.73 -12.96 -17.02
N SER A 187 4.02 -12.31 -17.94
CA SER A 187 4.44 -11.04 -18.55
C SER A 187 4.82 -9.97 -17.51
N ILE A 188 3.98 -9.72 -16.51
CA ILE A 188 4.27 -8.69 -15.49
C ILE A 188 5.56 -8.99 -14.71
N VAL A 189 5.85 -10.27 -14.42
CA VAL A 189 7.09 -10.68 -13.74
C VAL A 189 8.30 -10.41 -14.62
N LYS A 190 8.25 -10.81 -15.91
CA LYS A 190 9.32 -10.57 -16.89
C LYS A 190 9.61 -9.08 -17.06
N ASP A 191 8.56 -8.27 -17.13
CA ASP A 191 8.68 -6.83 -17.27
C ASP A 191 9.35 -6.20 -16.02
N LEU A 192 8.96 -6.63 -14.81
CA LEU A 192 9.57 -6.18 -13.57
C LEU A 192 11.03 -6.61 -13.46
N ILE A 193 11.37 -7.87 -13.81
CA ILE A 193 12.77 -8.33 -13.86
C ILE A 193 13.59 -7.42 -14.79
N ASN A 194 13.10 -7.12 -15.98
CA ASN A 194 13.79 -6.24 -16.93
C ASN A 194 13.97 -4.81 -16.40
N ASP A 195 12.99 -4.27 -15.68
CA ASP A 195 13.08 -2.94 -15.09
C ASP A 195 14.09 -2.91 -13.93
N VAL A 196 13.99 -3.82 -12.97
CA VAL A 196 14.84 -3.82 -11.76
C VAL A 196 16.30 -4.16 -12.06
N THR A 197 16.58 -5.02 -13.05
CA THR A 197 17.94 -5.32 -13.50
C THR A 197 18.61 -4.13 -14.18
N LYS A 198 17.83 -3.20 -14.72
CA LYS A 198 18.30 -1.92 -15.28
C LYS A 198 18.34 -0.79 -14.25
N GLY A 199 18.12 -1.08 -12.97
CA GLY A 199 18.03 -0.08 -11.91
C GLY A 199 16.84 0.86 -12.04
N LYS A 200 15.76 0.42 -12.71
CA LYS A 200 14.57 1.23 -12.94
C LYS A 200 13.44 0.86 -11.99
N ASP A 201 12.66 1.87 -11.64
CA ASP A 201 11.42 1.71 -10.90
C ASP A 201 10.40 0.87 -11.69
N GLY A 202 9.91 -0.20 -11.06
CA GLY A 202 8.90 -1.08 -11.66
C GLY A 202 7.49 -0.44 -11.69
N ARG A 203 7.33 0.63 -12.44
CA ARG A 203 6.11 1.50 -12.48
C ARG A 203 4.79 0.77 -12.72
N ARG A 204 4.81 -0.47 -13.21
CA ARG A 204 3.59 -1.23 -13.55
C ARG A 204 2.78 -1.69 -12.34
N VAL A 205 3.37 -1.65 -11.14
CA VAL A 205 2.66 -1.95 -9.88
C VAL A 205 2.24 -0.69 -9.12
N SER A 206 2.45 0.50 -9.69
CA SER A 206 2.05 1.75 -9.04
C SER A 206 0.53 1.80 -8.82
N LEU A 207 0.13 2.23 -7.63
CA LEU A 207 -1.26 2.37 -7.21
C LEU A 207 -1.81 3.80 -7.40
N PHE A 208 -0.98 4.74 -7.88
CA PHE A 208 -1.33 6.15 -8.09
C PHE A 208 -1.11 6.59 -9.53
#